data_7f725cf2e0e6b2efb8d29703cc2f62e5
#
_entry.id   7f725cf2e0e6b2efb8d29703cc2f62e5
#
_cell.length_a   1.000
_cell.length_b   1.000
_cell.length_c   1.000
_cell.angle_alpha   90.00
_cell.angle_beta   90.00
_cell.angle_gamma   90.00
#
_symmetry.space_group_name_H-M   'P 1'
#
loop_
_entity.id
_entity.type
_entity.pdbx_description
1 polymer ?
#
loop_
_entity_poly.entity_id
_entity_poly.type
_entity_poly.pdbx_seq_one_letter_code
_entity_poly.pdbx_strand_id
1 'polypeptide(L)'
;MTNVILCGGSGTRLWPLSRTLMPKQFIRLFNAKSLFDLTLRRNVHAQKTIIVCNEAHYFLALDECGGKKIDKFILEPFGKNTAAAITFAALCCDEDEILLITPSDHLIEDEAEYKKALLIAQSYANQNFLVTFGIKPSEPNTGYGYIKADKNGDVERFIEKPNLETAVKFIKEGEYYFNSGMFCFKAGVFLNEMKKYAPSIVKDVAAAIEGSANEPNLLKISPNFMDKIEDISIDYALMQKSLNIKMVPLDAGWSDMGSFDELSKKMKSDGEPLQIDASENFVIAKKPTALVDVQNLLVVDTEDALLIAKKGSSQKVKEVYKHFSNSLPEICEAHTSVYRPWGSYEVLGEGNGYKMKKIIVKPGKRLSLQKHFKRNEHWIVVEGEALVTIDSDKTPLKQNESIYIKKEQTHRLENTANTDLIVIEVQTGEYLGEDDIVRISDDYDRR
;
A
#
# COMPACT_ATOMS: atom_id res chain seq x y z
N MET A 1 -6.48 -17.44 15.56
CA MET A 1 -6.10 -16.00 15.44
C MET A 1 -6.25 -15.61 14.00
N THR A 2 -6.88 -14.49 13.76
CA THR A 2 -7.07 -13.87 12.44
C THR A 2 -6.09 -12.72 12.26
N ASN A 3 -5.32 -12.76 11.18
CA ASN A 3 -4.47 -11.64 10.80
C ASN A 3 -5.29 -10.61 10.01
N VAL A 4 -5.34 -9.38 10.51
CA VAL A 4 -5.98 -8.24 9.86
C VAL A 4 -4.87 -7.32 9.34
N ILE A 5 -4.68 -7.29 8.02
CA ILE A 5 -3.68 -6.45 7.38
C ILE A 5 -4.31 -5.11 7.00
N LEU A 6 -3.83 -4.04 7.59
CA LEU A 6 -4.23 -2.68 7.24
C LEU A 6 -3.36 -2.18 6.07
N CYS A 7 -3.99 -2.02 4.92
CA CYS A 7 -3.32 -1.66 3.68
C CYS A 7 -3.67 -0.21 3.27
N GLY A 8 -3.71 0.67 4.24
CA GLY A 8 -3.95 2.11 4.06
C GLY A 8 -2.63 2.89 3.94
N GLY A 9 -2.77 4.16 3.57
CA GLY A 9 -1.65 5.11 3.46
C GLY A 9 -1.05 5.20 2.05
N SER A 10 -0.77 6.43 1.61
CA SER A 10 -0.23 6.73 0.28
C SER A 10 1.30 6.74 0.24
N GLY A 11 1.98 6.76 1.41
CA GLY A 11 3.45 6.76 1.48
C GLY A 11 4.13 7.99 0.84
N THR A 12 3.48 9.15 0.80
CA THR A 12 3.91 10.36 0.07
C THR A 12 5.33 10.85 0.40
N ARG A 13 5.87 10.48 1.56
CA ARG A 13 7.25 10.80 1.97
C ARG A 13 8.32 10.00 1.23
N LEU A 14 7.93 8.98 0.48
CA LEU A 14 8.82 8.19 -0.38
C LEU A 14 8.64 8.53 -1.87
N TRP A 15 8.01 9.66 -2.20
CA TRP A 15 8.06 10.17 -3.58
C TRP A 15 9.52 10.43 -3.98
N PRO A 16 9.99 10.03 -5.18
CA PRO A 16 9.23 9.54 -6.33
C PRO A 16 9.05 8.01 -6.40
N LEU A 17 9.49 7.23 -5.43
CA LEU A 17 9.26 5.77 -5.44
C LEU A 17 7.79 5.42 -5.21
N SER A 18 7.13 6.11 -4.27
CA SER A 18 5.71 5.92 -4.03
C SER A 18 4.86 6.85 -4.90
N ARG A 19 3.71 6.36 -5.31
CA ARG A 19 2.67 7.09 -6.04
C ARG A 19 1.31 6.80 -5.41
N THR A 20 0.31 7.61 -5.70
CA THR A 20 -1.05 7.36 -5.21
C THR A 20 -1.56 5.97 -5.60
N LEU A 21 -1.32 5.54 -6.86
CA LEU A 21 -1.71 4.23 -7.36
C LEU A 21 -0.65 3.13 -7.15
N MET A 22 0.52 3.46 -6.59
CA MET A 22 1.57 2.52 -6.18
C MET A 22 2.14 2.96 -4.83
N PRO A 23 1.39 2.80 -3.72
CA PRO A 23 1.87 3.19 -2.41
C PRO A 23 3.00 2.30 -1.93
N LYS A 24 3.75 2.78 -0.92
CA LYS A 24 5.03 2.21 -0.48
C LYS A 24 4.97 0.71 -0.15
N GLN A 25 3.86 0.22 0.39
CA GLN A 25 3.71 -1.18 0.79
C GLN A 25 3.79 -2.15 -0.37
N PHE A 26 3.54 -1.72 -1.60
CA PHE A 26 3.59 -2.55 -2.81
C PHE A 26 4.90 -2.39 -3.60
N ILE A 27 5.79 -1.45 -3.22
CA ILE A 27 7.07 -1.26 -3.91
C ILE A 27 8.02 -2.40 -3.53
N ARG A 28 8.59 -3.06 -4.52
CA ARG A 28 9.48 -4.23 -4.34
C ARG A 28 10.93 -3.81 -4.10
N LEU A 29 11.23 -3.34 -2.88
CA LEU A 29 12.55 -2.84 -2.48
C LEU A 29 13.43 -3.90 -1.78
N PHE A 30 12.84 -4.96 -1.21
CA PHE A 30 13.54 -5.91 -0.37
C PHE A 30 13.71 -7.26 -1.08
N ASN A 31 14.82 -7.46 -1.82
CA ASN A 31 15.06 -8.67 -2.60
C ASN A 31 13.86 -9.04 -3.49
N ALA A 32 13.40 -8.08 -4.29
CA ALA A 32 12.23 -8.18 -5.15
C ALA A 32 10.90 -8.47 -4.41
N LYS A 33 10.83 -8.27 -3.09
CA LYS A 33 9.62 -8.37 -2.27
C LYS A 33 9.14 -7.01 -1.84
N SER A 34 7.82 -6.86 -1.72
CA SER A 34 7.18 -5.69 -1.13
C SER A 34 7.01 -5.86 0.38
N LEU A 35 6.80 -4.76 1.11
CA LEU A 35 6.49 -4.80 2.54
C LEU A 35 5.18 -5.55 2.80
N PHE A 36 4.22 -5.44 1.90
CA PHE A 36 2.97 -6.19 1.94
C PHE A 36 3.20 -7.71 1.84
N ASP A 37 4.00 -8.18 0.86
CA ASP A 37 4.35 -9.61 0.73
C ASP A 37 5.10 -10.10 1.98
N LEU A 38 6.04 -9.33 2.51
CA LEU A 38 6.74 -9.65 3.76
C LEU A 38 5.78 -9.77 4.94
N THR A 39 4.81 -8.86 5.07
CA THR A 39 3.79 -8.92 6.14
C THR A 39 2.89 -10.14 5.99
N LEU A 40 2.48 -10.47 4.77
CA LEU A 40 1.66 -11.63 4.49
C LEU A 40 2.39 -12.96 4.77
N ARG A 41 3.69 -13.05 4.41
CA ARG A 41 4.53 -14.23 4.67
C ARG A 41 4.82 -14.43 6.16
N ARG A 42 5.13 -13.37 6.87
CA ARG A 42 5.42 -13.39 8.31
C ARG A 42 4.25 -13.95 9.12
N ASN A 43 3.02 -13.70 8.68
CA ASN A 43 1.78 -14.10 9.35
C ASN A 43 1.09 -15.30 8.69
N VAL A 44 1.79 -16.09 7.88
CA VAL A 44 1.23 -17.26 7.15
C VAL A 44 0.58 -18.31 8.05
N HIS A 45 0.93 -18.34 9.34
CA HIS A 45 0.36 -19.27 10.33
C HIS A 45 -0.98 -18.80 10.91
N ALA A 46 -1.47 -17.64 10.55
CA ALA A 46 -2.83 -17.21 10.94
C ALA A 46 -3.88 -18.14 10.32
N GLN A 47 -4.94 -18.43 11.07
CA GLN A 47 -6.03 -19.30 10.62
C GLN A 47 -6.85 -18.64 9.52
N LYS A 48 -7.01 -17.32 9.61
CA LYS A 48 -7.70 -16.48 8.63
C LYS A 48 -6.88 -15.23 8.36
N THR A 49 -7.07 -14.67 7.18
CA THR A 49 -6.49 -13.38 6.80
C THR A 49 -7.56 -12.47 6.24
N ILE A 50 -7.68 -11.28 6.83
CA ILE A 50 -8.54 -10.19 6.36
C ILE A 50 -7.65 -9.05 5.90
N ILE A 51 -7.91 -8.49 4.72
CA ILE A 51 -7.18 -7.33 4.20
C ILE A 51 -8.14 -6.15 4.09
N VAL A 52 -7.81 -5.06 4.80
CA VAL A 52 -8.55 -3.79 4.68
C VAL A 52 -7.72 -2.86 3.83
N CYS A 53 -8.22 -2.48 2.66
CA CYS A 53 -7.47 -1.64 1.71
C CYS A 53 -8.36 -0.65 0.98
N ASN A 54 -7.75 0.39 0.41
CA ASN A 54 -8.44 1.26 -0.52
C ASN A 54 -8.85 0.47 -1.78
N GLU A 55 -10.05 0.74 -2.30
CA GLU A 55 -10.58 0.10 -3.51
C GLU A 55 -9.62 0.24 -4.71
N ALA A 56 -8.95 1.39 -4.86
CA ALA A 56 -7.99 1.62 -5.92
C ALA A 56 -6.75 0.69 -5.86
N HIS A 57 -6.45 0.14 -4.68
CA HIS A 57 -5.31 -0.75 -4.46
C HIS A 57 -5.70 -2.23 -4.41
N TYR A 58 -6.97 -2.57 -4.56
CA TYR A 58 -7.47 -3.94 -4.43
C TYR A 58 -6.72 -4.93 -5.33
N PHE A 59 -6.53 -4.57 -6.60
CA PHE A 59 -5.87 -5.45 -7.55
C PHE A 59 -4.37 -5.60 -7.31
N LEU A 60 -3.70 -4.57 -6.77
CA LEU A 60 -2.32 -4.70 -6.30
C LEU A 60 -2.22 -5.68 -5.14
N ALA A 61 -3.10 -5.55 -4.15
CA ALA A 61 -3.14 -6.46 -3.01
C ALA A 61 -3.45 -7.90 -3.44
N LEU A 62 -4.42 -8.08 -4.34
CA LEU A 62 -4.80 -9.39 -4.88
C LEU A 62 -3.64 -10.04 -5.65
N ASP A 63 -2.90 -9.27 -6.45
CA ASP A 63 -1.74 -9.75 -7.20
C ASP A 63 -0.60 -10.18 -6.27
N GLU A 64 -0.27 -9.36 -5.27
CA GLU A 64 0.76 -9.66 -4.27
C GLU A 64 0.40 -10.87 -3.38
N CYS A 65 -0.89 -11.20 -3.24
CA CYS A 65 -1.30 -12.42 -2.55
C CYS A 65 -0.84 -13.70 -3.29
N GLY A 66 -0.60 -13.65 -4.60
CA GLY A 66 0.02 -14.75 -5.35
C GLY A 66 -0.73 -16.07 -5.25
N GLY A 67 -2.07 -16.04 -5.20
CA GLY A 67 -2.92 -17.23 -5.05
C GLY A 67 -3.05 -17.75 -3.61
N LYS A 68 -2.45 -17.10 -2.59
CA LYS A 68 -2.70 -17.43 -1.18
C LYS A 68 -4.17 -17.17 -0.85
N LYS A 69 -4.74 -18.03 -0.03
CA LYS A 69 -6.12 -17.87 0.42
C LYS A 69 -6.25 -16.64 1.32
N ILE A 70 -7.07 -15.68 0.90
CA ILE A 70 -7.53 -14.55 1.72
C ILE A 70 -8.99 -14.79 2.04
N ASP A 71 -9.34 -14.73 3.33
CA ASP A 71 -10.69 -15.04 3.78
C ASP A 71 -11.65 -13.88 3.51
N LYS A 72 -11.17 -12.63 3.60
CA LYS A 72 -11.99 -11.46 3.25
C LYS A 72 -11.15 -10.25 2.85
N PHE A 73 -11.56 -9.57 1.79
CA PHE A 73 -11.16 -8.20 1.48
C PHE A 73 -12.25 -7.24 1.94
N ILE A 74 -11.84 -6.15 2.58
CA ILE A 74 -12.71 -5.01 2.93
C ILE A 74 -12.18 -3.81 2.17
N LEU A 75 -12.97 -3.32 1.21
CA LEU A 75 -12.58 -2.25 0.31
C LEU A 75 -13.19 -0.93 0.75
N GLU A 76 -12.33 0.01 1.12
CA GLU A 76 -12.70 1.37 1.47
C GLU A 76 -12.62 2.24 0.21
N PRO A 77 -13.67 3.01 -0.15
CA PRO A 77 -13.63 3.92 -1.29
C PRO A 77 -12.62 5.05 -1.08
N PHE A 78 -12.43 5.46 0.17
CA PHE A 78 -11.39 6.37 0.65
C PHE A 78 -11.11 6.09 2.13
N GLY A 79 -9.91 6.42 2.61
CA GLY A 79 -9.50 6.12 3.99
C GLY A 79 -10.21 7.00 5.03
N LYS A 80 -10.61 6.40 6.15
CA LYS A 80 -11.13 7.05 7.38
C LYS A 80 -10.29 6.67 8.61
N ASN A 81 -8.99 6.48 8.39
CA ASN A 81 -8.02 6.12 9.42
C ASN A 81 -8.25 4.75 10.06
N THR A 82 -7.42 4.38 11.03
CA THR A 82 -7.30 3.01 11.55
C THR A 82 -8.47 2.58 12.45
N ALA A 83 -9.17 3.49 13.14
CA ALA A 83 -10.30 3.12 13.98
C ALA A 83 -11.45 2.49 13.17
N ALA A 84 -11.81 3.11 12.03
CA ALA A 84 -12.82 2.58 11.12
C ALA A 84 -12.38 1.24 10.53
N ALA A 85 -11.18 1.17 9.97
CA ALA A 85 -10.64 -0.03 9.33
C ALA A 85 -10.63 -1.26 10.25
N ILE A 86 -10.19 -1.08 11.50
CA ILE A 86 -10.16 -2.16 12.49
C ILE A 86 -11.58 -2.54 12.93
N THR A 87 -12.49 -1.56 13.07
CA THR A 87 -13.88 -1.82 13.44
C THR A 87 -14.61 -2.61 12.34
N PHE A 88 -14.38 -2.32 11.05
CA PHE A 88 -14.88 -3.12 9.94
C PHE A 88 -14.43 -4.58 10.07
N ALA A 89 -13.14 -4.81 10.29
CA ALA A 89 -12.60 -6.16 10.43
C ALA A 89 -13.17 -6.88 11.66
N ALA A 90 -13.28 -6.20 12.81
CA ALA A 90 -13.79 -6.78 14.05
C ALA A 90 -15.27 -7.18 13.95
N LEU A 91 -16.11 -6.39 13.27
CA LEU A 91 -17.52 -6.72 13.02
C LEU A 91 -17.72 -7.86 12.01
N CYS A 92 -16.68 -8.23 11.26
CA CYS A 92 -16.70 -9.40 10.36
C CYS A 92 -16.19 -10.68 11.03
N CYS A 93 -15.89 -10.65 12.35
CA CYS A 93 -15.34 -11.78 13.11
C CYS A 93 -16.22 -12.13 14.29
N ASP A 94 -16.06 -13.35 14.82
CA ASP A 94 -16.72 -13.77 16.04
C ASP A 94 -16.14 -13.02 17.26
N GLU A 95 -16.97 -12.76 18.29
CA GLU A 95 -16.54 -11.96 19.47
C GLU A 95 -15.33 -12.54 20.19
N ASP A 96 -15.18 -13.86 20.27
CA ASP A 96 -14.06 -14.55 20.90
C ASP A 96 -12.83 -14.72 19.98
N GLU A 97 -12.94 -14.32 18.73
CA GLU A 97 -11.84 -14.43 17.77
C GLU A 97 -10.74 -13.43 18.08
N ILE A 98 -9.50 -13.91 18.22
CA ILE A 98 -8.34 -13.06 18.43
C ILE A 98 -7.91 -12.46 17.10
N LEU A 99 -7.88 -11.15 17.01
CA LEU A 99 -7.39 -10.37 15.89
C LEU A 99 -5.96 -9.93 16.14
N LEU A 100 -5.09 -10.15 15.18
CA LEU A 100 -3.77 -9.54 15.08
C LEU A 100 -3.82 -8.45 14.01
N ILE A 101 -3.75 -7.21 14.43
CA ILE A 101 -3.77 -6.05 13.53
C ILE A 101 -2.35 -5.72 13.12
N THR A 102 -2.07 -5.74 11.83
CA THR A 102 -0.73 -5.49 11.28
C THR A 102 -0.78 -4.47 10.14
N PRO A 103 -0.05 -3.36 10.24
CA PRO A 103 0.19 -2.51 9.07
C PRO A 103 0.94 -3.27 7.97
N SER A 104 0.56 -3.05 6.73
CA SER A 104 1.15 -3.72 5.56
C SER A 104 2.52 -3.17 5.16
N ASP A 105 2.93 -2.05 5.75
CA ASP A 105 4.03 -1.21 5.30
C ASP A 105 5.21 -1.15 6.29
N HIS A 106 5.23 -2.06 7.28
CA HIS A 106 6.30 -2.16 8.27
C HIS A 106 7.28 -3.30 7.96
N LEU A 107 8.57 -3.02 8.15
CA LEU A 107 9.64 -4.01 8.14
C LEU A 107 9.80 -4.61 9.53
N ILE A 108 9.99 -5.92 9.59
CA ILE A 108 10.44 -6.67 10.76
C ILE A 108 11.54 -7.62 10.28
N GLU A 109 12.72 -7.53 10.88
CA GLU A 109 13.90 -8.27 10.45
C GLU A 109 14.04 -9.62 11.16
N ASP A 110 13.71 -9.67 12.46
CA ASP A 110 13.78 -10.89 13.26
C ASP A 110 12.39 -11.51 13.45
N GLU A 111 12.07 -12.48 12.60
CA GLU A 111 10.80 -13.21 12.69
C GLU A 111 10.71 -14.11 13.94
N ALA A 112 11.84 -14.54 14.52
CA ALA A 112 11.83 -15.38 15.72
C ALA A 112 11.42 -14.59 16.95
N GLU A 113 12.01 -13.40 17.12
CA GLU A 113 11.62 -12.49 18.21
C GLU A 113 10.18 -11.97 18.00
N TYR A 114 9.78 -11.72 16.76
CA TYR A 114 8.38 -11.38 16.45
C TYR A 114 7.41 -12.49 16.90
N LYS A 115 7.70 -13.74 16.58
CA LYS A 115 6.86 -14.90 16.99
C LYS A 115 6.76 -15.05 18.52
N LYS A 116 7.85 -14.82 19.25
CA LYS A 116 7.83 -14.84 20.71
C LYS A 116 6.90 -13.75 21.28
N ALA A 117 7.03 -12.52 20.75
CA ALA A 117 6.16 -11.41 21.15
C ALA A 117 4.68 -11.70 20.86
N LEU A 118 4.37 -12.32 19.71
CA LEU A 118 3.00 -12.74 19.36
C LEU A 118 2.41 -13.73 20.36
N LEU A 119 3.17 -14.71 20.82
CA LEU A 119 2.69 -15.69 21.82
C LEU A 119 2.31 -15.01 23.13
N ILE A 120 3.12 -14.05 23.58
CA ILE A 120 2.83 -13.26 24.79
C ILE A 120 1.57 -12.41 24.57
N ALA A 121 1.47 -11.74 23.41
CA ALA A 121 0.31 -10.92 23.07
C ALA A 121 -0.97 -11.75 23.02
N GLN A 122 -0.95 -12.95 22.44
CA GLN A 122 -2.10 -13.87 22.46
C GLN A 122 -2.50 -14.28 23.86
N SER A 123 -1.53 -14.50 24.78
CA SER A 123 -1.82 -14.83 26.16
C SER A 123 -2.58 -13.70 26.86
N TYR A 124 -2.17 -12.45 26.65
CA TYR A 124 -2.89 -11.29 27.20
C TYR A 124 -4.26 -11.06 26.52
N ALA A 125 -4.35 -11.25 25.22
CA ALA A 125 -5.62 -11.15 24.49
C ALA A 125 -6.65 -12.20 24.98
N ASN A 126 -6.21 -13.43 25.29
CA ASN A 126 -7.04 -14.46 25.90
C ASN A 126 -7.59 -14.05 27.28
N GLN A 127 -6.85 -13.21 28.01
CA GLN A 127 -7.25 -12.64 29.30
C GLN A 127 -8.12 -11.38 29.13
N ASN A 128 -8.59 -11.09 27.93
CA ASN A 128 -9.44 -9.96 27.55
C ASN A 128 -8.76 -8.58 27.68
N PHE A 129 -7.45 -8.50 27.49
CA PHE A 129 -6.75 -7.23 27.33
C PHE A 129 -6.69 -6.80 25.86
N LEU A 130 -6.66 -5.49 25.63
CA LEU A 130 -6.14 -4.89 24.41
C LEU A 130 -4.61 -4.92 24.50
N VAL A 131 -3.94 -5.42 23.46
CA VAL A 131 -2.48 -5.53 23.47
C VAL A 131 -1.88 -4.68 22.36
N THR A 132 -0.83 -3.91 22.70
CA THR A 132 0.01 -3.21 21.72
C THR A 132 1.45 -3.68 21.82
N PHE A 133 2.27 -3.42 20.77
CA PHE A 133 3.68 -3.78 20.76
C PHE A 133 4.53 -2.53 20.86
N GLY A 134 5.43 -2.53 21.84
CA GLY A 134 6.32 -1.41 22.15
C GLY A 134 7.73 -1.62 21.60
N ILE A 135 8.24 -0.64 20.85
CA ILE A 135 9.60 -0.63 20.29
C ILE A 135 10.49 0.23 21.15
N LYS A 136 11.66 -0.28 21.57
CA LYS A 136 12.62 0.52 22.33
C LYS A 136 13.14 1.69 21.48
N PRO A 137 12.94 2.94 21.90
CA PRO A 137 13.39 4.09 21.12
C PRO A 137 14.92 4.23 21.14
N SER A 138 15.50 4.57 19.99
CA SER A 138 16.92 4.91 19.86
C SER A 138 17.16 6.42 19.77
N GLU A 139 16.17 7.17 19.31
CA GLU A 139 16.25 8.63 19.11
C GLU A 139 14.87 9.26 19.27
N PRO A 140 14.76 10.57 19.60
CA PRO A 140 13.47 11.24 19.69
C PRO A 140 12.79 11.32 18.32
N ASN A 141 11.54 10.89 18.23
CA ASN A 141 10.76 10.95 17.01
C ASN A 141 9.36 11.50 17.30
N THR A 142 8.99 12.60 16.65
CA THR A 142 7.67 13.24 16.80
C THR A 142 6.59 12.61 15.91
N GLY A 143 6.96 11.67 15.06
CA GLY A 143 6.05 10.95 14.15
C GLY A 143 5.39 9.73 14.79
N TYR A 144 5.85 9.29 15.97
CA TYR A 144 5.37 8.08 16.65
C TYR A 144 4.61 8.39 17.93
N GLY A 145 3.72 7.47 18.31
CA GLY A 145 3.16 7.40 19.65
C GLY A 145 4.17 6.84 20.65
N TYR A 146 4.07 7.26 21.90
CA TYR A 146 4.90 6.82 23.02
C TYR A 146 4.05 6.11 24.08
N ILE A 147 4.53 4.98 24.55
CA ILE A 147 3.87 4.14 25.53
C ILE A 147 4.78 4.01 26.76
N LYS A 148 4.28 4.35 27.95
CA LYS A 148 4.89 3.98 29.21
C LYS A 148 4.14 2.81 29.79
N ALA A 149 4.85 1.74 30.12
CA ALA A 149 4.28 0.55 30.72
C ALA A 149 5.15 0.06 31.89
N ASP A 150 4.51 -0.56 32.87
CA ASP A 150 5.20 -1.18 33.99
C ASP A 150 5.86 -2.53 33.60
N LYS A 151 6.51 -3.18 34.55
CA LYS A 151 7.20 -4.47 34.37
C LYS A 151 6.26 -5.63 34.00
N ASN A 152 4.96 -5.49 34.32
CA ASN A 152 3.93 -6.47 34.00
C ASN A 152 3.26 -6.20 32.65
N GLY A 153 3.70 -5.13 31.95
CA GLY A 153 3.14 -4.68 30.70
C GLY A 153 1.87 -3.84 30.84
N ASP A 154 1.46 -3.44 32.05
CA ASP A 154 0.31 -2.55 32.23
C ASP A 154 0.65 -1.15 31.70
N VAL A 155 -0.16 -0.64 30.77
CA VAL A 155 0.07 0.68 30.17
C VAL A 155 -0.37 1.76 31.12
N GLU A 156 0.60 2.55 31.60
CA GLU A 156 0.37 3.70 32.48
C GLU A 156 0.01 4.96 31.67
N ARG A 157 0.58 5.10 30.48
CA ARG A 157 0.40 6.28 29.63
C ARG A 157 0.61 5.94 28.16
N PHE A 158 -0.26 6.50 27.34
CA PHE A 158 -0.16 6.46 25.88
C PHE A 158 -0.26 7.89 25.33
N ILE A 159 0.71 8.34 24.55
CA ILE A 159 0.76 9.71 24.01
C ILE A 159 1.11 9.64 22.53
N GLU A 160 0.17 10.02 21.67
CA GLU A 160 0.37 10.02 20.22
C GLU A 160 1.05 11.32 19.77
N LYS A 161 2.13 11.18 19.01
CA LYS A 161 2.87 12.25 18.32
C LYS A 161 3.15 13.48 19.21
N PRO A 162 3.93 13.35 20.29
CA PRO A 162 4.29 14.46 21.15
C PRO A 162 5.15 15.49 20.42
N ASN A 163 5.27 16.69 20.96
CA ASN A 163 6.26 17.65 20.47
C ASN A 163 7.69 17.19 20.77
N LEU A 164 8.68 17.81 20.13
CA LEU A 164 10.09 17.40 20.22
C LEU A 164 10.62 17.46 21.65
N GLU A 165 10.27 18.47 22.42
CA GLU A 165 10.71 18.64 23.82
C GLU A 165 10.23 17.47 24.67
N THR A 166 8.97 17.10 24.54
CA THR A 166 8.38 15.95 25.21
C THR A 166 9.02 14.63 24.76
N ALA A 167 9.26 14.46 23.46
CA ALA A 167 9.92 13.28 22.92
C ALA A 167 11.34 13.10 23.49
N VAL A 168 12.12 14.18 23.54
CA VAL A 168 13.45 14.18 24.15
C VAL A 168 13.40 13.82 25.65
N LYS A 169 12.40 14.32 26.38
CA LYS A 169 12.19 14.00 27.78
C LYS A 169 11.91 12.50 27.96
N PHE A 170 11.03 11.93 27.15
CA PHE A 170 10.68 10.49 27.23
C PHE A 170 11.88 9.58 26.95
N ILE A 171 12.74 9.94 26.03
CA ILE A 171 13.99 9.20 25.77
C ILE A 171 14.93 9.25 26.98
N LYS A 172 15.07 10.42 27.64
CA LYS A 172 15.93 10.58 28.82
C LYS A 172 15.40 9.79 30.03
N GLU A 173 14.09 9.70 30.17
CA GLU A 173 13.45 8.88 31.25
C GLU A 173 13.71 7.38 31.04
N GLY A 174 13.87 6.92 29.78
CA GLY A 174 14.24 5.55 29.45
C GLY A 174 13.13 4.50 29.66
N GLU A 175 11.93 4.92 30.07
CA GLU A 175 10.79 4.05 30.41
C GLU A 175 9.73 3.99 29.31
N TYR A 176 9.92 4.75 28.24
CA TYR A 176 8.97 4.82 27.12
C TYR A 176 9.38 3.93 25.96
N TYR A 177 8.36 3.47 25.25
CA TYR A 177 8.47 2.71 24.00
C TYR A 177 7.72 3.42 22.90
N PHE A 178 8.16 3.28 21.65
CA PHE A 178 7.34 3.69 20.50
C PHE A 178 6.16 2.73 20.33
N ASN A 179 4.99 3.26 20.00
CA ASN A 179 3.87 2.47 19.51
C ASN A 179 4.18 1.97 18.10
N SER A 180 4.18 0.67 17.91
CA SER A 180 4.43 0.06 16.59
C SER A 180 3.22 0.16 15.64
N GLY A 181 2.03 0.53 16.14
CA GLY A 181 0.80 0.47 15.37
C GLY A 181 0.27 -0.96 15.11
N MET A 182 0.88 -1.97 15.74
CA MET A 182 0.37 -3.34 15.75
C MET A 182 -0.40 -3.59 17.02
N PHE A 183 -1.49 -4.37 16.92
CA PHE A 183 -2.35 -4.68 18.07
C PHE A 183 -2.79 -6.15 18.05
N CYS A 184 -3.10 -6.69 19.23
CA CYS A 184 -3.65 -8.03 19.37
C CYS A 184 -4.76 -8.03 20.45
N PHE A 185 -5.95 -8.50 20.13
CA PHE A 185 -7.09 -8.51 21.04
C PHE A 185 -8.22 -9.38 20.52
N LYS A 186 -9.16 -9.79 21.38
CA LYS A 186 -10.43 -10.37 20.94
C LYS A 186 -11.32 -9.32 20.29
N ALA A 187 -12.02 -9.69 19.23
CA ALA A 187 -12.94 -8.79 18.50
C ALA A 187 -14.01 -8.20 19.45
N GLY A 188 -14.63 -9.01 20.29
CA GLY A 188 -15.66 -8.55 21.24
C GLY A 188 -15.11 -7.60 22.31
N VAL A 189 -13.89 -7.84 22.80
CA VAL A 189 -13.23 -6.92 23.77
C VAL A 189 -12.98 -5.57 23.13
N PHE A 190 -12.44 -5.55 21.91
CA PHE A 190 -12.21 -4.33 21.16
C PHE A 190 -13.52 -3.57 20.89
N LEU A 191 -14.55 -4.25 20.41
CA LEU A 191 -15.85 -3.64 20.11
C LEU A 191 -16.54 -3.08 21.37
N ASN A 192 -16.40 -3.74 22.51
CA ASN A 192 -16.95 -3.26 23.78
C ASN A 192 -16.23 -1.98 24.26
N GLU A 193 -14.92 -1.93 24.17
CA GLU A 193 -14.15 -0.72 24.49
C GLU A 193 -14.44 0.41 23.48
N MET A 194 -14.55 0.10 22.18
CA MET A 194 -14.96 1.09 21.17
C MET A 194 -16.38 1.63 21.41
N LYS A 195 -17.35 0.80 21.81
CA LYS A 195 -18.69 1.26 22.20
C LYS A 195 -18.66 2.22 23.39
N LYS A 196 -17.70 2.07 24.28
CA LYS A 196 -17.52 2.93 25.46
C LYS A 196 -16.88 4.28 25.11
N TYR A 197 -15.84 4.30 24.27
CA TYR A 197 -15.02 5.48 24.03
C TYR A 197 -15.28 6.18 22.68
N ALA A 198 -15.82 5.46 21.69
CA ALA A 198 -16.12 5.98 20.34
C ALA A 198 -17.38 5.30 19.76
N PRO A 199 -18.55 5.40 20.43
CA PRO A 199 -19.78 4.68 20.03
C PRO A 199 -20.30 5.05 18.64
N SER A 200 -20.08 6.26 18.17
CA SER A 200 -20.45 6.71 16.83
C SER A 200 -19.77 5.87 15.75
N ILE A 201 -18.49 5.60 15.90
CA ILE A 201 -17.72 4.81 14.91
C ILE A 201 -18.31 3.40 14.78
N VAL A 202 -18.58 2.73 15.91
CA VAL A 202 -19.16 1.38 15.87
C VAL A 202 -20.52 1.35 15.18
N LYS A 203 -21.39 2.34 15.49
CA LYS A 203 -22.72 2.50 14.89
C LYS A 203 -22.63 2.74 13.39
N ASP A 204 -21.78 3.70 12.97
CA ASP A 204 -21.70 4.11 11.58
C ASP A 204 -21.02 3.06 10.70
N VAL A 205 -20.02 2.33 11.24
CA VAL A 205 -19.39 1.19 10.57
C VAL A 205 -20.39 0.02 10.43
N ALA A 206 -21.19 -0.30 11.46
CA ALA A 206 -22.22 -1.33 11.36
C ALA A 206 -23.24 -0.99 10.27
N ALA A 207 -23.72 0.26 10.24
CA ALA A 207 -24.63 0.73 9.20
C ALA A 207 -23.99 0.69 7.80
N ALA A 208 -22.68 0.94 7.71
CA ALA A 208 -21.95 0.85 6.45
C ALA A 208 -21.85 -0.59 5.94
N ILE A 209 -21.65 -1.57 6.81
CA ILE A 209 -21.64 -2.99 6.43
C ILE A 209 -23.01 -3.41 5.91
N GLU A 210 -24.10 -3.06 6.63
CA GLU A 210 -25.47 -3.40 6.26
C GLU A 210 -25.88 -2.75 4.93
N GLY A 211 -25.45 -1.51 4.67
CA GLY A 211 -25.79 -0.74 3.46
C GLY A 211 -24.85 -0.94 2.27
N SER A 212 -23.91 -1.89 2.34
CA SER A 212 -22.88 -2.11 1.32
C SER A 212 -22.97 -3.48 0.68
N ALA A 213 -22.33 -3.65 -0.49
CA ALA A 213 -22.21 -4.94 -1.15
C ALA A 213 -21.31 -5.86 -0.34
N ASN A 214 -21.88 -6.89 0.25
CA ASN A 214 -21.20 -7.84 1.13
C ASN A 214 -21.31 -9.27 0.61
N GLU A 215 -20.28 -9.72 -0.07
CA GLU A 215 -20.10 -11.10 -0.52
C GLU A 215 -19.27 -11.90 0.51
N PRO A 216 -19.22 -13.22 0.47
CA PRO A 216 -18.47 -14.02 1.44
C PRO A 216 -17.01 -13.57 1.61
N ASN A 217 -16.30 -13.29 0.51
CA ASN A 217 -14.88 -12.94 0.52
C ASN A 217 -14.59 -11.46 0.19
N LEU A 218 -15.62 -10.65 -0.05
CA LEU A 218 -15.48 -9.27 -0.46
C LEU A 218 -16.57 -8.38 0.16
N LEU A 219 -16.15 -7.38 0.93
CA LEU A 219 -17.01 -6.30 1.41
C LEU A 219 -16.57 -4.99 0.75
N LYS A 220 -17.42 -4.45 -0.12
CA LYS A 220 -17.16 -3.18 -0.79
C LYS A 220 -18.00 -2.08 -0.16
N ILE A 221 -17.35 -1.19 0.59
CA ILE A 221 -18.05 -0.13 1.34
C ILE A 221 -18.57 0.94 0.39
N SER A 222 -19.84 1.29 0.54
CA SER A 222 -20.46 2.37 -0.23
C SER A 222 -19.94 3.74 0.22
N PRO A 223 -19.54 4.64 -0.73
CA PRO A 223 -19.03 5.98 -0.41
C PRO A 223 -19.97 6.81 0.50
N ASN A 224 -21.29 6.69 0.30
CA ASN A 224 -22.28 7.44 1.08
C ASN A 224 -22.33 7.06 2.56
N PHE A 225 -21.98 5.81 2.90
CA PHE A 225 -21.84 5.37 4.27
C PHE A 225 -20.46 5.70 4.84
N MET A 226 -19.41 5.47 4.03
CA MET A 226 -18.03 5.77 4.45
C MET A 226 -17.85 7.25 4.83
N ASP A 227 -18.51 8.16 4.14
CA ASP A 227 -18.42 9.60 4.41
C ASP A 227 -18.90 9.99 5.82
N LYS A 228 -19.86 9.25 6.37
CA LYS A 228 -20.42 9.51 7.72
C LYS A 228 -19.50 9.07 8.85
N ILE A 229 -18.54 8.21 8.58
CA ILE A 229 -17.61 7.69 9.61
C ILE A 229 -16.58 8.76 9.94
N GLU A 230 -16.33 8.95 11.23
CA GLU A 230 -15.29 9.88 11.72
C GLU A 230 -13.89 9.43 11.27
N ASP A 231 -13.08 10.40 10.78
CA ASP A 231 -11.69 10.18 10.39
C ASP A 231 -10.77 10.32 11.62
N ILE A 232 -10.54 9.22 12.33
CA ILE A 232 -9.72 9.20 13.54
C ILE A 232 -8.92 7.88 13.64
N SER A 233 -7.68 7.95 14.15
CA SER A 233 -6.91 6.74 14.41
C SER A 233 -7.40 6.01 15.67
N ILE A 234 -7.15 4.71 15.73
CA ILE A 234 -7.42 3.89 16.91
C ILE A 234 -6.68 4.43 18.14
N ASP A 235 -5.53 5.05 17.94
CA ASP A 235 -4.72 5.62 19.02
C ASP A 235 -5.49 6.70 19.77
N TYR A 236 -6.10 7.64 19.04
CA TYR A 236 -6.93 8.70 19.62
C TYR A 236 -8.34 8.24 20.00
N ALA A 237 -8.93 7.35 19.21
CA ALA A 237 -10.28 6.87 19.48
C ALA A 237 -10.35 6.00 20.74
N LEU A 238 -9.34 5.15 20.96
CA LEU A 238 -9.35 4.10 21.96
C LEU A 238 -8.10 4.04 22.83
N MET A 239 -6.89 3.92 22.23
CA MET A 239 -5.69 3.52 22.97
C MET A 239 -5.23 4.56 24.01
N GLN A 240 -5.49 5.84 23.80
CA GLN A 240 -5.23 6.89 24.81
C GLN A 240 -6.25 6.95 25.94
N LYS A 241 -7.40 6.28 25.80
CA LYS A 241 -8.54 6.40 26.73
C LYS A 241 -8.79 5.14 27.54
N SER A 242 -8.51 3.98 26.97
CA SER A 242 -8.74 2.70 27.64
C SER A 242 -7.70 2.45 28.73
N LEU A 243 -8.16 1.90 29.85
CA LEU A 243 -7.32 1.43 30.94
C LEU A 243 -7.05 -0.09 30.86
N ASN A 244 -7.62 -0.76 29.86
CA ASN A 244 -7.53 -2.21 29.67
C ASN A 244 -6.46 -2.57 28.61
N ILE A 245 -5.26 -2.01 28.73
CA ILE A 245 -4.19 -2.17 27.73
C ILE A 245 -2.96 -2.81 28.34
N LYS A 246 -2.41 -3.80 27.64
CA LYS A 246 -1.08 -4.38 27.89
C LYS A 246 -0.13 -4.00 26.75
N MET A 247 1.13 -3.76 27.08
CA MET A 247 2.21 -3.58 26.12
C MET A 247 3.16 -4.77 26.15
N VAL A 248 3.50 -5.30 24.98
CA VAL A 248 4.52 -6.33 24.81
C VAL A 248 5.74 -5.69 24.14
N PRO A 249 6.93 -5.74 24.77
CA PRO A 249 8.14 -5.27 24.11
C PRO A 249 8.43 -6.10 22.85
N LEU A 250 8.82 -5.42 21.77
CA LEU A 250 9.18 -6.05 20.49
C LEU A 250 10.56 -5.57 20.05
N ASP A 251 11.55 -6.42 20.19
CA ASP A 251 12.93 -6.20 19.72
C ASP A 251 13.22 -7.09 18.51
N ALA A 252 12.59 -6.77 17.39
CA ALA A 252 12.61 -7.56 16.16
C ALA A 252 13.11 -6.77 14.94
N GLY A 253 13.92 -5.72 15.15
CA GLY A 253 14.42 -4.89 14.06
C GLY A 253 13.32 -4.13 13.31
N TRP A 254 12.26 -3.72 14.02
CA TRP A 254 11.12 -3.02 13.46
C TRP A 254 11.48 -1.64 12.89
N SER A 255 10.85 -1.31 11.75
CA SER A 255 10.83 0.05 11.19
C SER A 255 9.51 0.27 10.43
N ASP A 256 8.95 1.47 10.53
CA ASP A 256 7.79 1.88 9.74
C ASP A 256 8.14 2.21 8.28
N MET A 257 9.44 2.20 7.93
CA MET A 257 9.92 2.53 6.58
C MET A 257 9.31 3.82 6.03
N GLY A 258 9.10 4.80 6.90
CA GLY A 258 8.31 6.00 6.62
C GLY A 258 9.07 7.10 5.88
N SER A 259 10.38 6.95 5.64
CA SER A 259 11.20 7.98 5.00
C SER A 259 12.43 7.37 4.32
N PHE A 260 13.08 8.14 3.43
CA PHE A 260 14.35 7.73 2.80
C PHE A 260 15.49 7.59 3.81
N ASP A 261 15.46 8.36 4.88
CA ASP A 261 16.45 8.21 5.95
C ASP A 261 16.31 6.83 6.61
N GLU A 262 15.10 6.36 6.88
CA GLU A 262 14.86 5.00 7.39
C GLU A 262 15.23 3.92 6.36
N LEU A 263 14.87 4.11 5.08
CA LEU A 263 15.28 3.20 4.00
C LEU A 263 16.81 3.05 3.93
N SER A 264 17.53 4.16 4.01
CA SER A 264 19.00 4.16 3.92
C SER A 264 19.71 3.44 5.07
N LYS A 265 19.04 3.27 6.23
CA LYS A 265 19.55 2.47 7.36
C LYS A 265 19.32 0.97 7.15
N LYS A 266 18.30 0.59 6.36
CA LYS A 266 17.81 -0.79 6.23
C LYS A 266 18.16 -1.47 4.91
N MET A 267 18.59 -0.71 3.90
CA MET A 267 19.00 -1.26 2.61
C MET A 267 20.25 -0.53 2.08
N LYS A 268 20.98 -1.25 1.24
CA LYS A 268 22.10 -0.65 0.49
C LYS A 268 21.59 0.16 -0.70
N SER A 269 22.42 1.03 -1.22
CA SER A 269 22.18 1.67 -2.53
C SER A 269 21.88 0.64 -3.60
N ASP A 270 20.93 0.94 -4.48
CA ASP A 270 20.63 0.16 -5.66
C ASP A 270 21.27 0.83 -6.88
N GLY A 271 21.87 0.04 -7.80
CA GLY A 271 22.55 0.54 -8.99
C GLY A 271 24.03 0.81 -8.85
N GLU A 272 24.69 0.42 -7.74
CA GLU A 272 26.16 0.52 -7.52
C GLU A 272 26.77 1.83 -8.03
N PRO A 273 26.50 3.00 -7.41
CA PRO A 273 26.97 4.28 -7.93
C PRO A 273 28.50 4.37 -7.90
N LEU A 274 29.09 4.91 -8.97
CA LEU A 274 30.51 5.31 -8.97
C LEU A 274 30.68 6.50 -8.02
N GLN A 275 31.58 6.39 -7.04
CA GLN A 275 31.87 7.46 -6.10
C GLN A 275 33.33 7.87 -6.20
N ILE A 276 33.60 9.15 -6.49
CA ILE A 276 34.91 9.77 -6.54
C ILE A 276 34.91 10.91 -5.53
N ASP A 277 35.75 10.83 -4.51
CA ASP A 277 35.79 11.77 -3.38
C ASP A 277 34.41 12.03 -2.75
N ALA A 278 33.54 10.98 -2.80
CA ALA A 278 32.17 11.01 -2.34
C ALA A 278 31.91 9.89 -1.33
N SER A 279 31.10 10.17 -0.29
CA SER A 279 30.85 9.20 0.77
C SER A 279 29.46 9.38 1.40
N GLU A 280 29.01 8.36 2.15
CA GLU A 280 27.77 8.40 2.92
C GLU A 280 26.52 8.72 2.06
N ASN A 281 26.57 8.50 0.74
CA ASN A 281 25.45 8.73 -0.14
C ASN A 281 24.58 7.46 -0.24
N PHE A 282 23.28 7.65 -0.35
CA PHE A 282 22.31 6.59 -0.59
C PHE A 282 21.65 6.83 -1.95
N VAL A 283 21.73 5.86 -2.84
CA VAL A 283 21.25 5.97 -4.22
C VAL A 283 20.29 4.86 -4.53
N ILE A 284 19.15 5.21 -5.11
CA ILE A 284 18.22 4.28 -5.77
C ILE A 284 18.08 4.78 -7.21
N ALA A 285 18.71 4.10 -8.16
CA ALA A 285 18.70 4.50 -9.56
C ALA A 285 18.91 3.30 -10.47
N LYS A 286 18.13 3.23 -11.56
CA LYS A 286 18.35 2.26 -12.64
C LYS A 286 19.42 2.74 -13.64
N LYS A 287 19.61 4.05 -13.72
CA LYS A 287 20.64 4.67 -14.59
C LYS A 287 22.01 4.57 -13.98
N PRO A 288 23.10 4.38 -14.77
CA PRO A 288 24.45 4.56 -14.29
C PRO A 288 24.59 5.90 -13.60
N THR A 289 24.96 5.90 -12.31
CA THR A 289 25.04 7.10 -11.47
C THR A 289 26.48 7.30 -10.99
N ALA A 290 27.00 8.50 -11.16
CA ALA A 290 28.29 8.91 -10.62
C ALA A 290 28.11 10.08 -9.65
N LEU A 291 28.81 10.00 -8.53
CA LEU A 291 28.85 11.04 -7.48
C LEU A 291 30.29 11.49 -7.31
N VAL A 292 30.52 12.79 -7.45
CA VAL A 292 31.87 13.37 -7.38
C VAL A 292 31.87 14.52 -6.39
N ASP A 293 32.76 14.47 -5.39
CA ASP A 293 32.97 15.51 -4.36
C ASP A 293 31.66 15.89 -3.61
N VAL A 294 30.81 14.89 -3.30
CA VAL A 294 29.56 15.08 -2.59
C VAL A 294 29.37 14.05 -1.47
N GLN A 295 28.70 14.45 -0.40
CA GLN A 295 28.50 13.63 0.79
C GLN A 295 27.10 13.75 1.37
N ASN A 296 26.63 12.68 2.05
CA ASN A 296 25.37 12.66 2.79
C ASN A 296 24.15 12.99 1.93
N LEU A 297 24.11 12.49 0.69
CA LEU A 297 22.99 12.66 -0.20
C LEU A 297 22.06 11.45 -0.20
N LEU A 298 20.78 11.74 -0.45
CA LEU A 298 19.75 10.81 -0.89
C LEU A 298 19.48 11.13 -2.36
N VAL A 299 19.73 10.19 -3.25
CA VAL A 299 19.48 10.32 -4.69
C VAL A 299 18.52 9.22 -5.10
N VAL A 300 17.36 9.60 -5.58
CA VAL A 300 16.31 8.67 -5.97
C VAL A 300 15.83 9.01 -7.37
N ASP A 301 16.20 8.18 -8.33
CA ASP A 301 15.87 8.32 -9.75
C ASP A 301 14.80 7.29 -10.15
N THR A 302 13.73 7.78 -10.72
CA THR A 302 12.69 6.99 -11.40
C THR A 302 12.70 7.34 -12.89
N GLU A 303 11.83 6.72 -13.67
CA GLU A 303 11.79 6.98 -15.10
C GLU A 303 11.34 8.41 -15.43
N ASP A 304 10.50 8.98 -14.56
CA ASP A 304 9.81 10.27 -14.75
C ASP A 304 10.17 11.35 -13.73
N ALA A 305 10.94 11.03 -12.69
CA ALA A 305 11.29 12.00 -11.65
C ALA A 305 12.62 11.69 -10.97
N LEU A 306 13.35 12.74 -10.58
CA LEU A 306 14.60 12.66 -9.83
C LEU A 306 14.47 13.48 -8.54
N LEU A 307 14.73 12.85 -7.40
CA LEU A 307 14.85 13.50 -6.10
C LEU A 307 16.32 13.49 -5.64
N ILE A 308 16.83 14.66 -5.29
CA ILE A 308 18.11 14.81 -4.60
C ILE A 308 17.86 15.57 -3.30
N ALA A 309 18.23 14.97 -2.18
CA ALA A 309 18.06 15.57 -0.87
C ALA A 309 19.29 15.28 0.02
N LYS A 310 19.50 16.10 1.05
CA LYS A 310 20.48 15.81 2.09
C LYS A 310 19.90 14.77 3.06
N LYS A 311 20.70 13.79 3.49
CA LYS A 311 20.32 12.88 4.60
C LYS A 311 19.88 13.69 5.83
N GLY A 312 18.85 13.23 6.53
CA GLY A 312 18.21 13.95 7.63
C GLY A 312 17.14 14.96 7.18
N SER A 313 16.91 15.13 5.87
CA SER A 313 15.92 16.09 5.33
C SER A 313 14.72 15.40 4.66
N SER A 314 14.61 14.08 4.69
CA SER A 314 13.59 13.33 3.93
C SER A 314 12.14 13.63 4.34
N GLN A 315 11.90 14.18 5.53
CA GLN A 315 10.55 14.62 5.93
C GLN A 315 10.01 15.77 5.04
N LYS A 316 10.89 16.59 4.45
CA LYS A 316 10.52 17.67 3.52
C LYS A 316 10.00 17.15 2.17
N VAL A 317 10.22 15.89 1.83
CA VAL A 317 9.69 15.28 0.60
C VAL A 317 8.16 15.39 0.53
N LYS A 318 7.47 15.45 1.68
CA LYS A 318 6.03 15.71 1.71
C LYS A 318 5.65 17.07 1.11
N GLU A 319 6.51 18.08 1.25
CA GLU A 319 6.29 19.42 0.68
C GLU A 319 6.48 19.39 -0.85
N VAL A 320 7.49 18.65 -1.32
CA VAL A 320 7.74 18.40 -2.75
C VAL A 320 6.53 17.70 -3.38
N TYR A 321 6.04 16.62 -2.76
CA TYR A 321 4.85 15.91 -3.20
C TYR A 321 3.63 16.86 -3.27
N LYS A 322 3.40 17.68 -2.24
CA LYS A 322 2.30 18.66 -2.22
C LYS A 322 2.43 19.69 -3.35
N HIS A 323 3.63 20.12 -3.68
CA HIS A 323 3.85 21.05 -4.78
C HIS A 323 3.51 20.39 -6.12
N PHE A 324 4.06 19.20 -6.38
CA PHE A 324 3.84 18.52 -7.65
C PHE A 324 2.41 18.00 -7.80
N SER A 325 1.72 17.61 -6.74
CA SER A 325 0.31 17.22 -6.82
C SER A 325 -0.62 18.34 -7.34
N ASN A 326 -0.19 19.59 -7.26
CA ASN A 326 -0.91 20.74 -7.81
C ASN A 326 -0.44 21.15 -9.21
N SER A 327 0.85 20.96 -9.54
CA SER A 327 1.45 21.46 -10.78
C SER A 327 1.67 20.37 -11.85
N LEU A 328 1.90 19.13 -11.43
CA LEU A 328 2.17 17.95 -12.26
C LEU A 328 1.55 16.71 -11.59
N PRO A 329 0.21 16.64 -11.47
CA PRO A 329 -0.48 15.60 -10.69
C PRO A 329 -0.16 14.18 -11.18
N GLU A 330 0.09 14.00 -12.46
CA GLU A 330 0.39 12.70 -13.09
C GLU A 330 1.62 12.01 -12.46
N ILE A 331 2.70 12.77 -12.16
CA ILE A 331 3.90 12.19 -11.52
C ILE A 331 3.73 11.90 -10.02
N CYS A 332 2.60 12.30 -9.44
CA CYS A 332 2.21 11.94 -8.08
C CYS A 332 1.21 10.78 -8.06
N GLU A 333 0.43 10.62 -9.13
CA GLU A 333 -0.61 9.62 -9.22
C GLU A 333 -0.07 8.23 -9.58
N ALA A 334 0.70 8.13 -10.65
CA ALA A 334 1.21 6.86 -11.17
C ALA A 334 2.66 6.98 -11.63
N HIS A 335 3.35 5.85 -11.72
CA HIS A 335 4.58 5.72 -12.49
C HIS A 335 4.26 5.66 -13.99
N THR A 336 5.30 5.72 -14.83
CA THR A 336 5.18 5.39 -16.27
C THR A 336 4.59 4.00 -16.48
N SER A 337 4.86 3.07 -15.54
CA SER A 337 4.24 1.74 -15.49
C SER A 337 3.03 1.74 -14.57
N VAL A 338 1.88 1.33 -15.09
CA VAL A 338 0.59 1.29 -14.38
C VAL A 338 0.07 -0.14 -14.32
N TYR A 339 -0.22 -0.62 -13.12
CA TYR A 339 -0.79 -1.95 -12.88
C TYR A 339 -2.31 -1.93 -13.00
N ARG A 340 -2.86 -2.99 -13.60
CA ARG A 340 -4.28 -3.18 -13.85
C ARG A 340 -4.67 -4.64 -13.53
N PRO A 341 -5.97 -4.93 -13.33
CA PRO A 341 -6.43 -6.30 -13.04
C PRO A 341 -6.06 -7.34 -14.10
N TRP A 342 -5.87 -6.91 -15.33
CA TRP A 342 -5.51 -7.74 -16.47
C TRP A 342 -3.99 -7.84 -16.70
N GLY A 343 -3.17 -7.04 -16.01
CA GLY A 343 -1.73 -6.99 -16.20
C GLY A 343 -1.15 -5.61 -15.93
N SER A 344 -0.41 -5.04 -16.86
CA SER A 344 0.16 -3.70 -16.73
C SER A 344 0.37 -3.04 -18.10
N TYR A 345 0.55 -1.73 -18.08
CA TYR A 345 1.12 -1.02 -19.22
C TYR A 345 2.20 -0.05 -18.75
N GLU A 346 3.13 0.24 -19.64
CA GLU A 346 4.22 1.18 -19.44
C GLU A 346 4.23 2.16 -20.60
N VAL A 347 4.25 3.47 -20.32
CA VAL A 347 4.42 4.50 -21.34
C VAL A 347 5.90 4.54 -21.71
N LEU A 348 6.22 4.13 -22.94
CA LEU A 348 7.60 4.11 -23.47
C LEU A 348 8.04 5.46 -24.03
N GLY A 349 7.10 6.28 -24.42
CA GLY A 349 7.35 7.61 -24.94
C GLY A 349 6.07 8.25 -25.47
N GLU A 350 6.04 9.58 -25.46
CA GLU A 350 4.94 10.36 -25.98
C GLU A 350 5.46 11.68 -26.58
N GLY A 351 4.68 12.23 -27.51
CA GLY A 351 4.98 13.49 -28.16
C GLY A 351 3.74 14.04 -28.82
N ASN A 352 3.92 15.10 -29.61
CA ASN A 352 2.80 15.71 -30.29
C ASN A 352 2.15 14.73 -31.31
N GLY A 353 0.91 14.34 -30.99
CA GLY A 353 0.13 13.44 -31.86
C GLY A 353 0.44 11.96 -31.75
N TYR A 354 1.31 11.51 -30.82
CA TYR A 354 1.56 10.09 -30.57
C TYR A 354 1.85 9.76 -29.12
N LYS A 355 1.51 8.52 -28.71
CA LYS A 355 1.89 7.87 -27.46
C LYS A 355 2.19 6.39 -27.71
N MET A 356 3.27 5.88 -27.13
CA MET A 356 3.65 4.47 -27.22
C MET A 356 3.54 3.82 -25.84
N LYS A 357 2.94 2.63 -25.80
CA LYS A 357 2.81 1.84 -24.57
C LYS A 357 3.29 0.41 -24.83
N LYS A 358 3.96 -0.16 -23.82
CA LYS A 358 4.14 -1.60 -23.68
C LYS A 358 3.02 -2.13 -22.79
N ILE A 359 2.24 -3.05 -23.30
CA ILE A 359 1.13 -3.67 -22.59
C ILE A 359 1.51 -5.12 -22.29
N ILE A 360 1.34 -5.54 -21.03
CA ILE A 360 1.52 -6.92 -20.60
C ILE A 360 0.17 -7.44 -20.12
N VAL A 361 -0.36 -8.47 -20.77
CA VAL A 361 -1.62 -9.11 -20.40
C VAL A 361 -1.33 -10.47 -19.80
N LYS A 362 -1.73 -10.69 -18.55
CA LYS A 362 -1.53 -11.96 -17.83
C LYS A 362 -2.31 -13.11 -18.47
N PRO A 363 -1.91 -14.37 -18.23
CA PRO A 363 -2.60 -15.56 -18.72
C PRO A 363 -4.10 -15.54 -18.40
N GLY A 364 -4.92 -15.80 -19.42
CA GLY A 364 -6.38 -15.85 -19.31
C GLY A 364 -7.07 -14.52 -19.00
N LYS A 365 -6.33 -13.39 -19.10
CA LYS A 365 -6.87 -12.05 -18.84
C LYS A 365 -7.11 -11.30 -20.15
N ARG A 366 -7.95 -10.24 -20.03
CA ARG A 366 -8.28 -9.41 -21.18
C ARG A 366 -8.58 -7.97 -20.75
N LEU A 367 -8.38 -7.04 -21.68
CA LEU A 367 -8.77 -5.65 -21.49
C LEU A 367 -10.30 -5.50 -21.63
N SER A 368 -10.84 -4.35 -21.26
CA SER A 368 -12.23 -4.00 -21.54
C SER A 368 -12.54 -4.04 -23.04
N LEU A 369 -13.77 -4.33 -23.42
CA LEU A 369 -14.27 -3.98 -24.74
C LEU A 369 -14.52 -2.48 -24.73
N GLN A 370 -13.79 -1.74 -25.56
CA GLN A 370 -13.72 -0.27 -25.51
C GLN A 370 -13.66 0.34 -26.90
N LYS A 371 -13.85 1.66 -26.96
CA LYS A 371 -13.62 2.47 -28.16
C LYS A 371 -13.10 3.85 -27.81
N HIS A 372 -12.49 4.51 -28.78
CA HIS A 372 -11.93 5.87 -28.68
C HIS A 372 -12.48 6.75 -29.81
N PHE A 373 -12.70 8.04 -29.55
CA PHE A 373 -13.21 8.97 -30.51
C PHE A 373 -12.13 9.84 -31.17
N LYS A 374 -10.99 10.01 -30.50
CA LYS A 374 -9.98 11.01 -30.90
C LYS A 374 -8.64 10.40 -31.30
N ARG A 375 -8.47 9.07 -31.13
CA ARG A 375 -7.21 8.38 -31.45
C ARG A 375 -7.43 7.10 -32.23
N ASN A 376 -6.40 6.71 -33.00
CA ASN A 376 -6.25 5.39 -33.58
C ASN A 376 -5.19 4.62 -32.79
N GLU A 377 -5.19 3.30 -32.89
CA GLU A 377 -4.21 2.46 -32.24
C GLU A 377 -3.62 1.46 -33.22
N HIS A 378 -2.33 1.17 -33.06
CA HIS A 378 -1.64 0.13 -33.81
C HIS A 378 -0.99 -0.80 -32.78
N TRP A 379 -1.38 -2.07 -32.78
CA TRP A 379 -0.87 -3.08 -31.85
C TRP A 379 0.07 -4.03 -32.57
N ILE A 380 1.23 -4.30 -31.93
CA ILE A 380 2.25 -5.22 -32.43
C ILE A 380 2.50 -6.25 -31.31
N VAL A 381 2.31 -7.54 -31.61
CA VAL A 381 2.60 -8.62 -30.66
C VAL A 381 4.11 -8.85 -30.62
N VAL A 382 4.71 -8.64 -29.45
CA VAL A 382 6.14 -8.83 -29.22
C VAL A 382 6.43 -10.24 -28.69
N GLU A 383 5.53 -10.73 -27.80
CA GLU A 383 5.67 -12.05 -27.18
C GLU A 383 4.27 -12.62 -26.88
N GLY A 384 4.12 -13.94 -27.03
CA GLY A 384 2.86 -14.64 -26.82
C GLY A 384 1.92 -14.63 -28.02
N GLU A 385 0.66 -14.93 -27.78
CA GLU A 385 -0.40 -14.96 -28.78
C GLU A 385 -1.59 -14.12 -28.28
N ALA A 386 -2.08 -13.21 -29.12
CA ALA A 386 -3.20 -12.34 -28.82
C ALA A 386 -4.47 -12.79 -29.54
N LEU A 387 -5.62 -12.69 -28.91
CA LEU A 387 -6.90 -12.68 -29.59
C LEU A 387 -7.43 -11.25 -29.57
N VAL A 388 -7.51 -10.63 -30.75
CA VAL A 388 -7.99 -9.26 -30.89
C VAL A 388 -9.42 -9.28 -31.44
N THR A 389 -10.32 -8.62 -30.73
CA THR A 389 -11.68 -8.37 -31.22
C THR A 389 -11.76 -6.95 -31.77
N ILE A 390 -12.23 -6.77 -33.01
CA ILE A 390 -12.58 -5.47 -33.57
C ILE A 390 -14.02 -5.57 -34.09
N ASP A 391 -14.90 -4.76 -33.54
CA ASP A 391 -16.33 -4.79 -33.76
C ASP A 391 -16.90 -6.22 -33.49
N SER A 392 -17.27 -6.98 -34.51
CA SER A 392 -17.74 -8.36 -34.43
C SER A 392 -16.67 -9.40 -34.72
N ASP A 393 -15.54 -8.98 -35.30
CA ASP A 393 -14.53 -9.89 -35.82
C ASP A 393 -13.45 -10.21 -34.79
N LYS A 394 -13.07 -11.48 -34.73
CA LYS A 394 -12.01 -11.98 -33.86
C LYS A 394 -10.83 -12.45 -34.69
N THR A 395 -9.67 -11.85 -34.50
CA THR A 395 -8.43 -12.14 -35.20
C THR A 395 -7.37 -12.62 -34.23
N PRO A 396 -6.88 -13.86 -34.34
CA PRO A 396 -5.69 -14.30 -33.59
C PRO A 396 -4.46 -13.65 -34.20
N LEU A 397 -3.56 -13.15 -33.37
CA LEU A 397 -2.26 -12.59 -33.77
C LEU A 397 -1.15 -13.33 -33.04
N LYS A 398 -0.12 -13.71 -33.79
CA LYS A 398 1.10 -14.30 -33.29
C LYS A 398 2.21 -13.27 -33.13
N GLN A 399 3.31 -13.67 -32.52
CA GLN A 399 4.52 -12.86 -32.44
C GLN A 399 4.92 -12.29 -33.82
N ASN A 400 5.30 -11.00 -33.84
CA ASN A 400 5.61 -10.18 -35.03
C ASN A 400 4.42 -9.85 -35.95
N GLU A 401 3.20 -10.22 -35.57
CA GLU A 401 2.00 -9.76 -36.29
C GLU A 401 1.47 -8.49 -35.66
N SER A 402 0.76 -7.68 -36.45
CA SER A 402 0.22 -6.41 -35.99
C SER A 402 -1.18 -6.14 -36.57
N ILE A 403 -1.91 -5.26 -35.88
CA ILE A 403 -3.26 -4.87 -36.31
C ILE A 403 -3.45 -3.37 -36.08
N TYR A 404 -4.21 -2.76 -37.00
CA TYR A 404 -4.59 -1.36 -36.94
C TYR A 404 -6.04 -1.22 -36.52
N ILE A 405 -6.30 -0.37 -35.53
CA ILE A 405 -7.61 -0.07 -34.97
C ILE A 405 -7.90 1.40 -35.21
N LYS A 406 -8.97 1.67 -35.96
CA LYS A 406 -9.41 3.03 -36.25
C LYS A 406 -10.20 3.59 -35.08
N LYS A 407 -10.16 4.92 -34.93
CA LYS A 407 -11.09 5.62 -34.04
C LYS A 407 -12.54 5.14 -34.25
N GLU A 408 -13.31 5.12 -33.16
CA GLU A 408 -14.70 4.69 -33.10
C GLU A 408 -14.94 3.17 -33.26
N GLN A 409 -13.96 2.37 -33.69
CA GLN A 409 -14.08 0.91 -33.71
C GLN A 409 -14.06 0.36 -32.25
N THR A 410 -14.98 -0.54 -31.96
CA THR A 410 -14.94 -1.27 -30.71
C THR A 410 -13.85 -2.34 -30.75
N HIS A 411 -13.04 -2.44 -29.70
CA HIS A 411 -11.93 -3.38 -29.72
C HIS A 411 -11.60 -3.92 -28.33
N ARG A 412 -10.98 -5.09 -28.30
CA ARG A 412 -10.51 -5.77 -27.08
C ARG A 412 -9.25 -6.57 -27.36
N LEU A 413 -8.28 -6.52 -26.46
CA LEU A 413 -7.12 -7.40 -26.41
C LEU A 413 -7.31 -8.49 -25.36
N GLU A 414 -7.09 -9.75 -25.73
CA GLU A 414 -7.26 -10.91 -24.87
C GLU A 414 -6.05 -11.83 -24.96
N ASN A 415 -5.56 -12.30 -23.81
CA ASN A 415 -4.54 -13.33 -23.72
C ASN A 415 -5.22 -14.67 -23.40
N THR A 416 -5.27 -15.57 -24.35
CA THR A 416 -5.87 -16.90 -24.19
C THR A 416 -4.83 -17.99 -23.86
N ALA A 417 -3.54 -17.62 -23.81
CA ALA A 417 -2.43 -18.53 -23.52
C ALA A 417 -2.15 -18.66 -22.01
N ASN A 418 -1.19 -19.53 -21.66
CA ASN A 418 -0.72 -19.77 -20.29
C ASN A 418 0.53 -18.97 -19.92
N THR A 419 1.03 -18.13 -20.84
CA THR A 419 2.19 -17.24 -20.66
C THR A 419 1.73 -15.79 -20.83
N ASP A 420 2.53 -14.84 -20.36
CA ASP A 420 2.25 -13.42 -20.57
C ASP A 420 2.21 -13.08 -22.07
N LEU A 421 1.30 -12.19 -22.42
CA LEU A 421 1.23 -11.57 -23.75
C LEU A 421 1.83 -10.16 -23.65
N ILE A 422 2.81 -9.86 -24.51
CA ILE A 422 3.44 -8.55 -24.59
C ILE A 422 3.09 -7.89 -25.93
N VAL A 423 2.49 -6.71 -25.86
CA VAL A 423 2.08 -5.91 -27.03
C VAL A 423 2.69 -4.52 -26.92
N ILE A 424 3.22 -4.02 -28.03
CA ILE A 424 3.52 -2.59 -28.20
C ILE A 424 2.31 -1.94 -28.87
N GLU A 425 1.76 -0.94 -28.21
CA GLU A 425 0.67 -0.11 -28.67
C GLU A 425 1.23 1.24 -29.10
N VAL A 426 0.93 1.67 -30.30
CA VAL A 426 1.20 3.04 -30.79
C VAL A 426 -0.15 3.73 -30.99
N GLN A 427 -0.43 4.73 -30.18
CA GLN A 427 -1.59 5.59 -30.27
C GLN A 427 -1.23 6.82 -31.15
N THR A 428 -2.13 7.22 -32.05
CA THR A 428 -1.96 8.42 -32.87
C THR A 428 -3.27 9.21 -32.94
N GLY A 429 -3.21 10.51 -32.72
CA GLY A 429 -4.42 11.35 -32.75
C GLY A 429 -4.20 12.74 -32.18
N GLU A 430 -5.26 13.53 -32.17
CA GLU A 430 -5.25 14.89 -31.64
C GLU A 430 -5.30 14.93 -30.10
N TYR A 431 -5.84 13.88 -29.52
CA TYR A 431 -5.95 13.73 -28.05
C TYR A 431 -5.73 12.27 -27.64
N LEU A 432 -4.85 12.05 -26.64
CA LEU A 432 -4.38 10.73 -26.22
C LEU A 432 -4.64 10.46 -24.72
N GLY A 433 -5.55 11.23 -24.11
CA GLY A 433 -5.94 11.08 -22.70
C GLY A 433 -6.73 9.79 -22.45
N GLU A 434 -6.62 9.24 -21.23
CA GLU A 434 -7.35 8.02 -20.84
C GLU A 434 -8.86 8.25 -20.65
N ASP A 435 -9.29 9.50 -20.55
CA ASP A 435 -10.71 9.92 -20.49
C ASP A 435 -11.44 9.82 -21.85
N ASP A 436 -10.71 9.60 -22.98
CA ASP A 436 -11.30 9.25 -24.27
C ASP A 436 -11.72 7.77 -24.36
N ILE A 437 -11.52 6.98 -23.30
CA ILE A 437 -11.91 5.56 -23.25
C ILE A 437 -13.39 5.41 -22.91
N VAL A 438 -14.19 4.93 -23.84
CA VAL A 438 -15.57 4.47 -23.57
C VAL A 438 -15.57 2.96 -23.44
N ARG A 439 -15.78 2.47 -22.21
CA ARG A 439 -15.89 1.03 -21.91
C ARG A 439 -17.30 0.54 -22.15
N ILE A 440 -17.45 -0.49 -22.98
CA ILE A 440 -18.73 -1.11 -23.34
C ILE A 440 -18.97 -2.34 -22.44
N SER A 441 -17.91 -3.11 -22.18
CA SER A 441 -17.93 -4.26 -21.29
C SER A 441 -16.58 -4.39 -20.58
N ASP A 442 -16.59 -4.50 -19.29
CA ASP A 442 -15.38 -4.63 -18.45
C ASP A 442 -15.59 -5.70 -17.39
N ASP A 443 -14.70 -6.69 -17.32
CA ASP A 443 -14.80 -7.80 -16.37
C ASP A 443 -14.40 -7.37 -14.94
N TYR A 444 -13.97 -6.12 -14.75
CA TYR A 444 -13.37 -5.60 -13.52
C TYR A 444 -14.12 -4.41 -12.93
N ASP A 445 -15.32 -4.12 -13.42
CA ASP A 445 -16.22 -3.03 -12.97
C ASP A 445 -15.56 -1.64 -12.93
N ARG A 446 -14.57 -1.38 -13.81
CA ARG A 446 -13.99 -0.05 -13.98
C ARG A 446 -14.93 0.82 -14.79
N ARG A 447 -15.32 1.94 -14.26
CA ARG A 447 -16.16 2.95 -14.93
C ARG A 447 -15.32 4.00 -15.63
#